data_c905fc6b1d6f1d0c9f055677cbd460a3
#
_entry.id   c905fc6b1d6f1d0c9f055677cbd460a3
#
_cell.length_a   1.000
_cell.length_b   1.000
_cell.length_c   1.000
_cell.angle_alpha   90.00
_cell.angle_beta   90.00
_cell.angle_gamma   90.00
#
_symmetry.space_group_name_H-M   'P 1'
#
loop_
_entity.id
_entity.type
_entity.pdbx_description
1 polymer ?
#
loop_
_entity_poly.entity_id
_entity_poly.type
_entity_poly.pdbx_seq_one_letter_code
_entity_poly.pdbx_strand_id
1 'polypeptide(L)'
;VTDPATGRRTVVVTGAGRGLGEAMARRAADDGYRVVVAELNEEWGSRTAAAIREAGGAAQFVPLDVADPDSVEALAARVAAAGPVYALVNNAALANGVGGREFQDIDVETWDRLMTVNARGPWLVAKHLLPLMAGPGRIVNIASDAALYGSPRLAHYIASKGAVIALTRAMARELGERGITVNAVAPGLTEVEATATVPAERHALYAANRAVSRPQRPDDLVGLVSYLLGEESRYLTGQVIAVNGGFTMH
;
A
#
# COMPACT_ATOMS: atom_id res chain seq x y z
N VAL A 1 15.90 -12.00 -8.30
CA VAL A 1 16.86 -10.91 -8.56
C VAL A 1 17.20 -10.28 -7.22
N THR A 2 18.45 -10.23 -6.86
CA THR A 2 18.96 -9.69 -5.58
C THR A 2 19.88 -8.50 -5.85
N ASP A 3 19.96 -7.59 -4.87
CA ASP A 3 20.97 -6.53 -4.87
C ASP A 3 22.38 -7.18 -4.83
N PRO A 4 23.26 -6.87 -5.80
CA PRO A 4 24.59 -7.49 -5.87
C PRO A 4 25.48 -7.18 -4.65
N ALA A 5 25.25 -6.05 -3.96
CA ALA A 5 26.04 -5.62 -2.83
C ALA A 5 25.64 -6.32 -1.51
N THR A 6 24.38 -6.68 -1.37
CA THR A 6 23.84 -7.20 -0.10
C THR A 6 23.26 -8.61 -0.21
N GLY A 7 23.08 -9.15 -1.42
CA GLY A 7 22.37 -10.41 -1.67
C GLY A 7 20.86 -10.36 -1.33
N ARG A 8 20.34 -9.20 -0.91
CA ARG A 8 18.94 -9.01 -0.52
C ARG A 8 18.06 -8.61 -1.70
N ARG A 9 16.78 -8.98 -1.66
CA ARG A 9 15.78 -8.49 -2.61
C ARG A 9 15.28 -7.11 -2.17
N THR A 10 15.07 -6.19 -3.11
CA THR A 10 14.60 -4.84 -2.82
C THR A 10 13.07 -4.75 -2.88
N VAL A 11 12.46 -4.23 -1.83
CA VAL A 11 11.03 -3.92 -1.74
C VAL A 11 10.86 -2.42 -1.62
N VAL A 12 10.03 -1.83 -2.48
CA VAL A 12 9.62 -0.42 -2.40
C VAL A 12 8.26 -0.36 -1.70
N VAL A 13 8.15 0.45 -0.63
CA VAL A 13 6.89 0.70 0.08
C VAL A 13 6.56 2.17 -0.01
N THR A 14 5.42 2.52 -0.62
CA THR A 14 4.97 3.92 -0.74
C THR A 14 4.14 4.34 0.47
N GLY A 15 4.28 5.61 0.92
CA GLY A 15 3.63 6.10 2.14
C GLY A 15 4.13 5.37 3.38
N ALA A 16 5.43 5.08 3.43
CA ALA A 16 6.04 4.22 4.44
C ALA A 16 6.57 4.96 5.68
N GLY A 17 6.21 6.26 5.83
CA GLY A 17 6.70 7.09 6.93
C GLY A 17 5.95 6.91 8.24
N ARG A 18 4.74 6.35 8.22
CA ARG A 18 3.90 6.12 9.42
C ARG A 18 2.82 5.07 9.18
N GLY A 19 2.12 4.70 10.27
CA GLY A 19 0.93 3.85 10.23
C GLY A 19 1.14 2.50 9.57
N LEU A 20 0.22 2.11 8.67
CA LEU A 20 0.30 0.83 7.95
C LEU A 20 1.55 0.72 7.09
N GLY A 21 1.96 1.80 6.41
CA GLY A 21 3.13 1.82 5.55
C GLY A 21 4.43 1.59 6.33
N GLU A 22 4.59 2.25 7.48
CA GLU A 22 5.72 2.02 8.37
C GLU A 22 5.74 0.57 8.88
N ALA A 23 4.60 0.06 9.33
CA ALA A 23 4.51 -1.32 9.84
C ALA A 23 4.88 -2.36 8.76
N MET A 24 4.40 -2.17 7.51
CA MET A 24 4.76 -3.02 6.38
C MET A 24 6.25 -2.90 6.01
N ALA A 25 6.82 -1.69 6.05
CA ALA A 25 8.24 -1.47 5.78
C ALA A 25 9.14 -2.16 6.81
N ARG A 26 8.81 -2.04 8.11
CA ARG A 26 9.52 -2.72 9.18
C ARG A 26 9.44 -4.24 9.03
N ARG A 27 8.23 -4.76 8.81
CA ARG A 27 8.03 -6.19 8.61
C ARG A 27 8.82 -6.72 7.40
N ALA A 28 8.82 -6.01 6.27
CA ALA A 28 9.63 -6.41 5.11
C ALA A 28 11.14 -6.44 5.43
N ALA A 29 11.62 -5.50 6.25
CA ALA A 29 13.01 -5.52 6.70
C ALA A 29 13.32 -6.71 7.63
N ASP A 30 12.43 -7.05 8.55
CA ASP A 30 12.52 -8.23 9.43
C ASP A 30 12.51 -9.54 8.63
N ASP A 31 11.76 -9.59 7.52
CA ASP A 31 11.74 -10.71 6.58
C ASP A 31 13.02 -10.78 5.70
N GLY A 32 13.98 -9.88 5.91
CA GLY A 32 15.30 -9.88 5.26
C GLY A 32 15.39 -9.08 3.96
N TYR A 33 14.34 -8.37 3.56
CA TYR A 33 14.38 -7.50 2.38
C TYR A 33 15.20 -6.23 2.64
N ARG A 34 15.75 -5.65 1.57
CA ARG A 34 16.16 -4.26 1.53
C ARG A 34 14.93 -3.40 1.24
N VAL A 35 14.65 -2.42 2.10
CA VAL A 35 13.44 -1.61 2.00
C VAL A 35 13.75 -0.22 1.48
N VAL A 36 13.04 0.21 0.44
CA VAL A 36 12.95 1.62 0.04
C VAL A 36 11.71 2.20 0.70
N VAL A 37 11.94 3.03 1.70
CA VAL A 37 10.91 3.83 2.38
C VAL A 37 10.62 5.04 1.50
N ALA A 38 9.59 4.94 0.65
CA ALA A 38 9.18 6.01 -0.26
C ALA A 38 8.05 6.82 0.38
N GLU A 39 8.32 8.08 0.73
CA GLU A 39 7.43 8.91 1.55
C GLU A 39 7.50 10.38 1.15
N LEU A 40 6.36 11.08 1.19
CA LEU A 40 6.27 12.51 0.90
C LEU A 40 6.87 13.36 2.03
N ASN A 41 6.60 12.99 3.27
CA ASN A 41 7.13 13.69 4.43
C ASN A 41 8.54 13.17 4.77
N GLU A 42 9.53 14.05 4.58
CA GLU A 42 10.94 13.72 4.74
C GLU A 42 11.29 13.29 6.18
N GLU A 43 10.72 13.95 7.18
CA GLU A 43 10.97 13.61 8.60
C GLU A 43 10.47 12.20 8.91
N TRP A 44 9.24 11.88 8.50
CA TRP A 44 8.65 10.56 8.77
C TRP A 44 9.38 9.45 8.03
N GLY A 45 9.69 9.68 6.72
CA GLY A 45 10.40 8.70 5.91
C GLY A 45 11.80 8.43 6.42
N SER A 46 12.54 9.49 6.76
CA SER A 46 13.90 9.39 7.33
C SER A 46 13.91 8.68 8.67
N ARG A 47 12.95 8.98 9.55
CA ARG A 47 12.77 8.33 10.86
C ARG A 47 12.52 6.83 10.70
N THR A 48 11.59 6.44 9.82
CA THR A 48 11.28 5.02 9.56
C THR A 48 12.51 4.28 9.03
N ALA A 49 13.20 4.86 8.04
CA ALA A 49 14.41 4.25 7.50
C ALA A 49 15.55 4.13 8.53
N ALA A 50 15.73 5.15 9.39
CA ALA A 50 16.68 5.11 10.50
C ALA A 50 16.35 3.99 11.48
N ALA A 51 15.10 3.91 11.93
CA ALA A 51 14.66 2.90 12.89
C ALA A 51 14.80 1.46 12.36
N ILE A 52 14.58 1.23 11.05
CA ILE A 52 14.85 -0.07 10.42
C ILE A 52 16.36 -0.39 10.48
N ARG A 53 17.23 0.57 10.19
CA ARG A 53 18.70 0.35 10.23
C ARG A 53 19.19 0.11 11.66
N GLU A 54 18.68 0.84 12.64
CA GLU A 54 18.99 0.66 14.07
C GLU A 54 18.60 -0.73 14.57
N ALA A 55 17.51 -1.31 14.04
CA ALA A 55 17.12 -2.69 14.29
C ALA A 55 17.93 -3.74 13.51
N GLY A 56 18.96 -3.33 12.75
CA GLY A 56 19.81 -4.24 11.95
C GLY A 56 19.29 -4.56 10.56
N GLY A 57 18.18 -3.96 10.15
CA GLY A 57 17.61 -4.08 8.80
C GLY A 57 18.35 -3.21 7.77
N ALA A 58 18.02 -3.40 6.49
CA ALA A 58 18.53 -2.58 5.39
C ALA A 58 17.42 -1.68 4.85
N ALA A 59 17.55 -0.36 5.01
CA ALA A 59 16.58 0.59 4.51
C ALA A 59 17.23 1.89 4.03
N GLN A 60 16.59 2.49 3.00
CA GLN A 60 16.89 3.86 2.57
C GLN A 60 15.58 4.64 2.44
N PHE A 61 15.60 5.92 2.78
CA PHE A 61 14.53 6.86 2.49
C PHE A 61 14.70 7.43 1.09
N VAL A 62 13.57 7.55 0.35
CA VAL A 62 13.49 8.27 -0.92
C VAL A 62 12.24 9.14 -0.90
N PRO A 63 12.35 10.48 -1.11
CA PRO A 63 11.18 11.34 -1.21
C PRO A 63 10.30 10.94 -2.38
N LEU A 64 8.98 10.91 -2.15
CA LEU A 64 8.00 10.53 -3.17
C LEU A 64 6.67 11.24 -2.97
N ASP A 65 6.25 12.02 -3.96
CA ASP A 65 4.85 12.36 -4.20
C ASP A 65 4.30 11.46 -5.31
N VAL A 66 3.39 10.56 -4.96
CA VAL A 66 2.77 9.65 -5.94
C VAL A 66 1.84 10.36 -6.93
N ALA A 67 1.46 11.61 -6.64
CA ALA A 67 0.65 12.45 -7.51
C ALA A 67 1.48 13.18 -8.59
N ASP A 68 2.78 13.31 -8.38
CA ASP A 68 3.70 14.02 -9.27
C ASP A 68 4.52 13.05 -10.14
N PRO A 69 4.34 13.06 -11.47
CA PRO A 69 5.09 12.19 -12.39
C PRO A 69 6.61 12.36 -12.29
N ASP A 70 7.10 13.60 -12.12
CA ASP A 70 8.54 13.87 -12.04
C ASP A 70 9.14 13.30 -10.74
N SER A 71 8.40 13.36 -9.63
CA SER A 71 8.77 12.74 -8.37
C SER A 71 8.84 11.21 -8.49
N VAL A 72 7.90 10.59 -9.20
CA VAL A 72 7.90 9.13 -9.43
C VAL A 72 9.04 8.71 -10.35
N GLU A 73 9.37 9.50 -11.37
CA GLU A 73 10.54 9.25 -12.24
C GLU A 73 11.84 9.35 -11.43
N ALA A 74 11.98 10.37 -10.58
CA ALA A 74 13.11 10.54 -9.68
C ALA A 74 13.28 9.36 -8.70
N LEU A 75 12.16 8.84 -8.14
CA LEU A 75 12.19 7.61 -7.36
C LEU A 75 12.78 6.45 -8.17
N ALA A 76 12.26 6.21 -9.38
CA ALA A 76 12.70 5.11 -10.23
C ALA A 76 14.21 5.22 -10.55
N ALA A 77 14.70 6.41 -10.86
CA ALA A 77 16.13 6.66 -11.11
C ALA A 77 16.99 6.35 -9.88
N ARG A 78 16.58 6.79 -8.68
CA ARG A 78 17.30 6.52 -7.44
C ARG A 78 17.31 5.04 -7.06
N VAL A 79 16.20 4.35 -7.29
CA VAL A 79 16.09 2.91 -7.03
C VAL A 79 16.92 2.12 -8.03
N ALA A 80 16.93 2.50 -9.31
CA ALA A 80 17.74 1.86 -10.35
C ALA A 80 19.25 1.90 -10.03
N ALA A 81 19.74 3.02 -9.50
CA ALA A 81 21.13 3.17 -9.08
C ALA A 81 21.53 2.21 -7.92
N ALA A 82 20.54 1.74 -7.18
CA ALA A 82 20.73 0.86 -6.03
C ALA A 82 20.50 -0.63 -6.36
N GLY A 83 20.08 -0.95 -7.58
CA GLY A 83 19.87 -2.31 -8.06
C GLY A 83 18.42 -2.64 -8.46
N PRO A 84 18.15 -3.89 -8.80
CA PRO A 84 16.85 -4.31 -9.27
C PRO A 84 15.79 -4.31 -8.16
N VAL A 85 14.53 -4.06 -8.57
CA VAL A 85 13.35 -4.14 -7.69
C VAL A 85 12.78 -5.55 -7.74
N TYR A 86 12.52 -6.12 -6.57
CA TYR A 86 11.80 -7.37 -6.45
C TYR A 86 10.31 -7.15 -6.22
N ALA A 87 9.95 -6.21 -5.36
CA ALA A 87 8.55 -5.99 -5.04
C ALA A 87 8.18 -4.52 -4.80
N LEU A 88 6.89 -4.23 -5.00
CA LEU A 88 6.26 -2.94 -4.75
C LEU A 88 5.05 -3.12 -3.84
N VAL A 89 4.97 -2.34 -2.77
CA VAL A 89 3.77 -2.16 -1.95
C VAL A 89 3.22 -0.77 -2.19
N ASN A 90 2.13 -0.66 -2.94
CA ASN A 90 1.39 0.58 -3.16
C ASN A 90 0.46 0.84 -1.97
N ASN A 91 0.95 1.61 -1.00
CA ASN A 91 0.21 1.96 0.21
C ASN A 91 -0.12 3.45 0.31
N ALA A 92 0.68 4.34 -0.28
CA ALA A 92 0.42 5.79 -0.23
C ALA A 92 -1.02 6.12 -0.64
N ALA A 93 -1.72 6.87 0.20
CA ALA A 93 -3.11 7.26 -0.03
C ALA A 93 -3.54 8.46 0.83
N LEU A 94 -4.48 9.22 0.33
CA LEU A 94 -5.29 10.14 1.13
C LEU A 94 -6.41 9.34 1.80
N ALA A 95 -6.34 9.20 3.12
CA ALA A 95 -7.32 8.46 3.93
C ALA A 95 -7.80 9.29 5.14
N ASN A 96 -6.98 10.22 5.62
CA ASN A 96 -7.33 11.08 6.76
C ASN A 96 -8.26 12.21 6.32
N GLY A 97 -9.37 12.41 7.05
CA GLY A 97 -10.29 13.53 6.83
C GLY A 97 -11.09 13.46 5.50
N VAL A 98 -11.07 12.32 4.80
CA VAL A 98 -11.74 12.18 3.49
C VAL A 98 -13.24 11.85 3.59
N GLY A 99 -13.76 11.50 4.76
CA GLY A 99 -15.15 11.10 4.97
C GLY A 99 -16.07 12.24 5.42
N GLY A 100 -17.37 11.91 5.55
CA GLY A 100 -18.38 12.76 6.16
C GLY A 100 -19.22 13.60 5.20
N ARG A 101 -18.91 13.64 3.90
CA ARG A 101 -19.68 14.36 2.88
C ARG A 101 -20.65 13.42 2.17
N GLU A 102 -21.89 13.90 1.92
CA GLU A 102 -22.80 13.23 1.01
C GLU A 102 -22.21 13.27 -0.40
N PHE A 103 -22.55 12.28 -1.25
CA PHE A 103 -21.87 12.14 -2.54
C PHE A 103 -22.02 13.35 -3.46
N GLN A 104 -23.18 14.04 -3.41
CA GLN A 104 -23.47 15.24 -4.23
C GLN A 104 -22.74 16.50 -3.71
N ASP A 105 -22.25 16.49 -2.46
CA ASP A 105 -21.56 17.61 -1.83
C ASP A 105 -20.03 17.53 -1.95
N ILE A 106 -19.54 16.50 -2.63
CA ILE A 106 -18.11 16.35 -2.92
C ILE A 106 -17.76 17.27 -4.08
N ASP A 107 -16.92 18.28 -3.84
CA ASP A 107 -16.43 19.16 -4.89
C ASP A 107 -15.45 18.44 -5.84
N VAL A 108 -15.38 18.94 -7.08
CA VAL A 108 -14.56 18.34 -8.15
C VAL A 108 -13.07 18.32 -7.78
N GLU A 109 -12.56 19.35 -7.15
CA GLU A 109 -11.15 19.44 -6.75
C GLU A 109 -10.79 18.36 -5.71
N THR A 110 -11.64 18.18 -4.71
CA THR A 110 -11.48 17.10 -3.71
C THR A 110 -11.52 15.72 -4.37
N TRP A 111 -12.45 15.52 -5.30
CA TRP A 111 -12.56 14.28 -6.07
C TRP A 111 -11.28 14.02 -6.88
N ASP A 112 -10.87 14.97 -7.71
CA ASP A 112 -9.72 14.83 -8.61
C ASP A 112 -8.42 14.61 -7.85
N ARG A 113 -8.20 15.35 -6.77
CA ARG A 113 -7.03 15.17 -5.90
C ARG A 113 -6.97 13.76 -5.33
N LEU A 114 -8.08 13.26 -4.85
CA LEU A 114 -8.14 11.92 -4.24
C LEU A 114 -7.94 10.81 -5.29
N MET A 115 -8.57 10.93 -6.45
CA MET A 115 -8.35 10.01 -7.57
C MET A 115 -6.91 10.05 -8.07
N THR A 116 -6.31 11.21 -8.14
CA THR A 116 -4.90 11.39 -8.53
C THR A 116 -3.96 10.64 -7.59
N VAL A 117 -4.12 10.79 -6.29
CA VAL A 117 -3.25 10.12 -5.31
C VAL A 117 -3.57 8.63 -5.21
N ASN A 118 -4.84 8.28 -4.96
CA ASN A 118 -5.22 6.94 -4.56
C ASN A 118 -5.38 5.95 -5.73
N ALA A 119 -5.73 6.43 -6.93
CA ALA A 119 -5.98 5.57 -8.09
C ALA A 119 -4.87 5.68 -9.14
N ARG A 120 -4.53 6.91 -9.58
CA ARG A 120 -3.46 7.13 -10.55
C ARG A 120 -2.09 6.84 -9.96
N GLY A 121 -1.83 7.23 -8.71
CA GLY A 121 -0.54 7.05 -8.04
C GLY A 121 -0.02 5.61 -8.08
N PRO A 122 -0.79 4.60 -7.62
CA PRO A 122 -0.38 3.20 -7.69
C PRO A 122 -0.03 2.71 -9.11
N TRP A 123 -0.79 3.12 -10.12
CA TRP A 123 -0.48 2.84 -11.51
C TRP A 123 0.82 3.51 -11.96
N LEU A 124 0.98 4.79 -11.64
CA LEU A 124 2.15 5.57 -12.05
C LEU A 124 3.45 5.02 -11.45
N VAL A 125 3.45 4.71 -10.15
CA VAL A 125 4.61 4.10 -9.47
C VAL A 125 4.92 2.73 -10.07
N ALA A 126 3.92 1.88 -10.26
CA ALA A 126 4.13 0.56 -10.88
C ALA A 126 4.68 0.69 -12.30
N LYS A 127 4.16 1.61 -13.13
CA LYS A 127 4.64 1.89 -14.49
C LYS A 127 6.14 2.19 -14.51
N HIS A 128 6.62 3.04 -13.62
CA HIS A 128 8.02 3.47 -13.61
C HIS A 128 8.96 2.45 -12.94
N LEU A 129 8.49 1.66 -11.98
CA LEU A 129 9.30 0.62 -11.35
C LEU A 129 9.32 -0.71 -12.14
N LEU A 130 8.32 -0.95 -13.00
CA LEU A 130 8.20 -2.19 -13.76
C LEU A 130 9.42 -2.52 -14.65
N PRO A 131 10.11 -1.56 -15.31
CA PRO A 131 11.36 -1.84 -16.02
C PRO A 131 12.50 -2.32 -15.14
N LEU A 132 12.47 -2.00 -13.85
CA LEU A 132 13.47 -2.41 -12.85
C LEU A 132 13.17 -3.79 -12.24
N MET A 133 11.99 -4.36 -12.51
CA MET A 133 11.60 -5.69 -12.09
C MET A 133 12.01 -6.73 -13.15
N ALA A 134 13.25 -7.21 -13.07
CA ALA A 134 13.89 -8.02 -14.10
C ALA A 134 13.61 -9.55 -14.01
N GLY A 135 12.53 -9.96 -13.36
CA GLY A 135 12.18 -11.39 -13.20
C GLY A 135 10.96 -11.56 -12.32
N PRO A 136 10.75 -12.73 -11.74
CA PRO A 136 9.63 -12.94 -10.83
C PRO A 136 9.59 -11.89 -9.74
N GLY A 137 8.44 -11.27 -9.55
CA GLY A 137 8.27 -10.15 -8.63
C GLY A 137 6.90 -10.16 -7.96
N ARG A 138 6.67 -9.17 -7.08
CA ARG A 138 5.43 -9.03 -6.30
C ARG A 138 4.95 -7.59 -6.30
N ILE A 139 3.68 -7.37 -6.59
CA ILE A 139 3.01 -6.08 -6.39
C ILE A 139 1.85 -6.30 -5.44
N VAL A 140 1.84 -5.56 -4.34
CA VAL A 140 0.75 -5.56 -3.36
C VAL A 140 0.13 -4.16 -3.33
N ASN A 141 -1.14 -4.07 -3.69
CA ASN A 141 -1.90 -2.83 -3.68
C ASN A 141 -2.77 -2.76 -2.42
N ILE A 142 -2.69 -1.68 -1.66
CA ILE A 142 -3.53 -1.48 -0.48
C ILE A 142 -4.85 -0.81 -0.91
N ALA A 143 -5.90 -1.62 -0.95
CA ALA A 143 -7.28 -1.21 -1.20
C ALA A 143 -7.97 -0.77 0.11
N SER A 144 -9.24 -1.12 0.29
CA SER A 144 -10.01 -0.95 1.53
C SER A 144 -11.26 -1.82 1.47
N ASP A 145 -11.68 -2.38 2.60
CA ASP A 145 -12.97 -3.06 2.71
C ASP A 145 -14.16 -2.12 2.49
N ALA A 146 -13.98 -0.81 2.73
CA ALA A 146 -14.98 0.20 2.42
C ALA A 146 -15.43 0.17 0.94
N ALA A 147 -14.53 -0.19 0.02
CA ALA A 147 -14.84 -0.37 -1.39
C ALA A 147 -15.60 -1.68 -1.69
N LEU A 148 -15.60 -2.64 -0.76
CA LEU A 148 -16.30 -3.91 -0.92
C LEU A 148 -17.77 -3.84 -0.46
N TYR A 149 -18.05 -3.08 0.61
CA TYR A 149 -19.42 -2.98 1.14
C TYR A 149 -20.13 -1.65 0.83
N GLY A 150 -19.45 -0.68 0.23
CA GLY A 150 -20.09 0.60 -0.14
C GLY A 150 -20.31 1.52 1.05
N SER A 151 -19.25 1.85 1.79
CA SER A 151 -19.32 2.74 2.96
C SER A 151 -19.95 4.10 2.64
N PRO A 152 -21.03 4.54 3.32
CA PRO A 152 -21.67 5.82 3.05
C PRO A 152 -20.76 7.01 3.39
N ARG A 153 -21.00 8.15 2.73
CA ARG A 153 -20.26 9.41 2.90
C ARG A 153 -18.76 9.33 2.62
N LEU A 154 -18.39 8.43 1.68
CA LEU A 154 -17.02 8.17 1.23
C LEU A 154 -16.92 7.93 -0.28
N ALA A 155 -17.86 8.41 -1.08
CA ALA A 155 -18.02 8.02 -2.48
C ALA A 155 -16.73 8.13 -3.30
N HIS A 156 -16.00 9.24 -3.21
CA HIS A 156 -14.72 9.44 -3.91
C HIS A 156 -13.61 8.49 -3.42
N TYR A 157 -13.53 8.23 -2.11
CA TYR A 157 -12.57 7.28 -1.55
C TYR A 157 -12.88 5.85 -2.01
N ILE A 158 -14.15 5.43 -1.95
CA ILE A 158 -14.60 4.12 -2.41
C ILE A 158 -14.32 3.95 -3.91
N ALA A 159 -14.63 4.97 -4.72
CA ALA A 159 -14.33 4.96 -6.15
C ALA A 159 -12.84 4.76 -6.40
N SER A 160 -11.97 5.48 -5.67
CA SER A 160 -10.53 5.34 -5.81
C SER A 160 -10.01 3.96 -5.40
N LYS A 161 -10.51 3.39 -4.30
CA LYS A 161 -10.12 2.06 -3.84
C LYS A 161 -10.73 0.93 -4.69
N GLY A 162 -11.91 1.16 -5.27
CA GLY A 162 -12.49 0.31 -6.32
C GLY A 162 -11.64 0.31 -7.60
N ALA A 163 -11.11 1.47 -8.00
CA ALA A 163 -10.17 1.57 -9.12
C ALA A 163 -8.88 0.77 -8.85
N VAL A 164 -8.34 0.80 -7.63
CA VAL A 164 -7.17 -0.02 -7.22
C VAL A 164 -7.47 -1.51 -7.34
N ILE A 165 -8.67 -1.95 -6.96
CA ILE A 165 -9.11 -3.35 -7.10
C ILE A 165 -9.15 -3.76 -8.58
N ALA A 166 -9.75 -2.92 -9.44
CA ALA A 166 -9.82 -3.18 -10.88
C ALA A 166 -8.42 -3.18 -11.52
N LEU A 167 -7.57 -2.19 -11.17
CA LEU A 167 -6.19 -2.10 -11.62
C LEU A 167 -5.37 -3.34 -11.23
N THR A 168 -5.55 -3.85 -10.02
CA THR A 168 -4.90 -5.09 -9.54
C THR A 168 -5.16 -6.26 -10.49
N ARG A 169 -6.41 -6.44 -10.92
CA ARG A 169 -6.80 -7.54 -11.82
C ARG A 169 -6.24 -7.36 -13.23
N ALA A 170 -6.25 -6.12 -13.75
CA ALA A 170 -5.65 -5.81 -15.06
C ALA A 170 -4.14 -6.09 -15.05
N MET A 171 -3.42 -5.55 -14.07
CA MET A 171 -1.98 -5.76 -13.94
C MET A 171 -1.62 -7.24 -13.73
N ALA A 172 -2.42 -7.99 -12.97
CA ALA A 172 -2.19 -9.43 -12.78
C ALA A 172 -2.25 -10.22 -14.10
N ARG A 173 -3.15 -9.83 -15.00
CA ARG A 173 -3.26 -10.44 -16.34
C ARG A 173 -2.06 -10.10 -17.24
N GLU A 174 -1.66 -8.83 -17.24
CA GLU A 174 -0.59 -8.35 -18.10
C GLU A 174 0.81 -8.79 -17.64
N LEU A 175 1.02 -8.95 -16.32
CA LEU A 175 2.34 -9.21 -15.77
C LEU A 175 2.61 -10.69 -15.45
N GLY A 176 1.59 -11.55 -15.56
CA GLY A 176 1.69 -12.96 -15.21
C GLY A 176 2.78 -13.72 -16.00
N GLU A 177 2.92 -13.46 -17.30
CA GLU A 177 3.95 -14.08 -18.14
C GLU A 177 5.39 -13.71 -17.71
N ARG A 178 5.56 -12.58 -17.04
CA ARG A 178 6.83 -12.16 -16.45
C ARG A 178 7.08 -12.77 -15.06
N GLY A 179 6.17 -13.62 -14.56
CA GLY A 179 6.23 -14.19 -13.22
C GLY A 179 5.97 -13.18 -12.11
N ILE A 180 5.37 -12.02 -12.42
CA ILE A 180 5.02 -10.99 -11.44
C ILE A 180 3.57 -11.22 -10.99
N THR A 181 3.38 -11.45 -9.69
CA THR A 181 2.03 -11.52 -9.11
C THR A 181 1.58 -10.14 -8.61
N VAL A 182 0.29 -9.86 -8.79
CA VAL A 182 -0.32 -8.60 -8.35
C VAL A 182 -1.57 -8.91 -7.55
N ASN A 183 -1.61 -8.51 -6.27
CA ASN A 183 -2.75 -8.74 -5.39
C ASN A 183 -3.12 -7.46 -4.64
N ALA A 184 -4.37 -7.35 -4.24
CA ALA A 184 -4.86 -6.29 -3.38
C ALA A 184 -5.15 -6.81 -1.97
N VAL A 185 -4.75 -6.05 -0.97
CA VAL A 185 -5.16 -6.24 0.42
C VAL A 185 -6.17 -5.15 0.75
N ALA A 186 -7.31 -5.52 1.30
CA ALA A 186 -8.40 -4.62 1.67
C ALA A 186 -8.56 -4.57 3.20
N PRO A 187 -7.85 -3.65 3.88
CA PRO A 187 -7.97 -3.48 5.32
C PRO A 187 -9.36 -3.00 5.72
N GLY A 188 -9.81 -3.40 6.90
CA GLY A 188 -10.87 -2.74 7.64
C GLY A 188 -10.38 -1.49 8.35
N LEU A 189 -11.23 -0.93 9.23
CA LEU A 189 -10.88 0.20 10.07
C LEU A 189 -9.77 -0.22 11.05
N THR A 190 -8.54 0.18 10.74
CA THR A 190 -7.33 -0.12 11.49
C THR A 190 -6.92 1.08 12.34
N GLU A 191 -6.54 0.86 13.59
CA GLU A 191 -6.06 1.91 14.51
C GLU A 191 -4.67 2.39 14.11
N VAL A 192 -4.64 3.52 13.41
CA VAL A 192 -3.44 4.26 13.00
C VAL A 192 -3.74 5.76 13.02
N GLU A 193 -2.72 6.61 12.90
CA GLU A 193 -2.88 8.08 12.89
C GLU A 193 -3.85 8.56 11.79
N ALA A 194 -3.84 7.88 10.64
CA ALA A 194 -4.73 8.22 9.52
C ALA A 194 -6.22 7.98 9.83
N THR A 195 -6.55 7.16 10.82
CA THR A 195 -7.92 6.86 11.25
C THR A 195 -8.32 7.51 12.55
N ALA A 196 -7.44 8.29 13.17
CA ALA A 196 -7.70 8.94 14.46
C ALA A 196 -8.88 9.94 14.42
N THR A 197 -9.20 10.49 13.24
CA THR A 197 -10.30 11.44 13.03
C THR A 197 -11.59 10.78 12.54
N VAL A 198 -11.61 9.45 12.43
CA VAL A 198 -12.82 8.71 12.04
C VAL A 198 -13.87 8.83 13.13
N PRO A 199 -15.15 9.18 12.80
CA PRO A 199 -16.21 9.35 13.79
C PRO A 199 -16.43 8.11 14.66
N ALA A 200 -16.78 8.32 15.93
CA ALA A 200 -17.03 7.24 16.90
C ALA A 200 -18.11 6.25 16.46
N GLU A 201 -19.13 6.73 15.73
CA GLU A 201 -20.20 5.89 15.19
C GLU A 201 -19.66 4.85 14.22
N ARG A 202 -18.61 5.19 13.45
CA ARG A 202 -17.96 4.24 12.55
C ARG A 202 -17.13 3.20 13.30
N HIS A 203 -16.43 3.59 14.34
CA HIS A 203 -15.76 2.64 15.24
C HIS A 203 -16.77 1.69 15.87
N ALA A 204 -17.91 2.20 16.34
CA ALA A 204 -19.00 1.39 16.90
C ALA A 204 -19.60 0.44 15.85
N LEU A 205 -19.80 0.89 14.60
CA LEU A 205 -20.28 0.05 13.51
C LEU A 205 -19.34 -1.16 13.26
N TYR A 206 -18.03 -0.92 13.19
CA TYR A 206 -17.06 -2.00 13.03
C TYR A 206 -17.03 -2.92 14.24
N ALA A 207 -17.06 -2.38 15.46
CA ALA A 207 -17.06 -3.16 16.68
C ALA A 207 -18.28 -4.09 16.78
N ALA A 208 -19.46 -3.62 16.36
CA ALA A 208 -20.71 -4.38 16.42
C ALA A 208 -20.80 -5.48 15.34
N ASN A 209 -20.11 -5.32 14.20
CA ASN A 209 -20.29 -6.20 13.04
C ASN A 209 -19.07 -7.06 12.68
N ARG A 210 -17.94 -6.89 13.35
CA ARG A 210 -16.79 -7.78 13.19
C ARG A 210 -17.03 -9.13 13.88
N ALA A 211 -16.64 -10.21 13.23
CA ALA A 211 -16.58 -11.52 13.87
C ALA A 211 -15.44 -11.58 14.90
N VAL A 212 -14.29 -10.94 14.58
CA VAL A 212 -13.19 -10.74 15.54
C VAL A 212 -13.43 -9.41 16.25
N SER A 213 -13.95 -9.46 17.50
CA SER A 213 -14.55 -8.32 18.21
C SER A 213 -13.59 -7.24 18.74
N ARG A 214 -12.26 -7.40 18.59
CA ARG A 214 -11.28 -6.37 18.99
C ARG A 214 -10.99 -5.37 17.87
N PRO A 215 -10.47 -4.17 18.18
CA PRO A 215 -9.94 -3.25 17.18
C PRO A 215 -8.85 -3.89 16.33
N GLN A 216 -8.82 -3.53 15.06
CA GLN A 216 -7.76 -3.96 14.13
C GLN A 216 -6.53 -3.08 14.30
N ARG A 217 -5.36 -3.71 14.32
CA ARG A 217 -4.06 -3.06 14.44
C ARG A 217 -3.20 -3.34 13.21
N PRO A 218 -2.14 -2.56 12.95
CA PRO A 218 -1.22 -2.80 11.85
C PRO A 218 -0.68 -4.23 11.81
N ASP A 219 -0.38 -4.83 12.96
CA ASP A 219 0.13 -6.20 13.10
C ASP A 219 -0.82 -7.27 12.54
N ASP A 220 -2.12 -6.98 12.50
CA ASP A 220 -3.12 -7.89 11.91
C ASP A 220 -3.02 -7.97 10.38
N LEU A 221 -2.34 -7.01 9.76
CA LEU A 221 -2.24 -6.87 8.31
C LEU A 221 -0.88 -7.31 7.76
N VAL A 222 0.20 -6.96 8.47
CA VAL A 222 1.57 -7.12 7.94
C VAL A 222 1.93 -8.57 7.63
N GLY A 223 1.36 -9.53 8.34
CA GLY A 223 1.56 -10.95 8.09
C GLY A 223 1.07 -11.40 6.72
N LEU A 224 -0.09 -10.89 6.26
CA LEU A 224 -0.58 -11.17 4.92
C LEU A 224 0.28 -10.50 3.86
N VAL A 225 0.69 -9.24 4.06
CA VAL A 225 1.56 -8.54 3.11
C VAL A 225 2.90 -9.27 3.00
N SER A 226 3.50 -9.68 4.11
CA SER A 226 4.72 -10.51 4.15
C SER A 226 4.55 -11.81 3.35
N TYR A 227 3.46 -12.54 3.54
CA TYR A 227 3.14 -13.73 2.75
C TYR A 227 3.05 -13.42 1.26
N LEU A 228 2.37 -12.34 0.86
CA LEU A 228 2.22 -11.93 -0.54
C LEU A 228 3.54 -11.47 -1.18
N LEU A 229 4.50 -11.02 -0.41
CA LEU A 229 5.87 -10.72 -0.85
C LEU A 229 6.73 -11.98 -0.98
N GLY A 230 6.36 -13.06 -0.31
CA GLY A 230 7.11 -14.32 -0.24
C GLY A 230 6.99 -15.20 -1.48
N GLU A 231 7.81 -16.26 -1.53
CA GLU A 231 7.77 -17.27 -2.58
C GLU A 231 6.54 -18.18 -2.51
N GLU A 232 5.98 -18.36 -1.33
CA GLU A 232 4.82 -19.24 -1.09
C GLU A 232 3.57 -18.75 -1.81
N SER A 233 3.48 -17.41 -2.05
CA SER A 233 2.37 -16.78 -2.78
C SER A 233 2.56 -16.73 -4.31
N ARG A 234 3.58 -17.37 -4.86
CA ARG A 234 3.97 -17.26 -6.29
C ARG A 234 2.88 -17.67 -7.29
N TYR A 235 1.85 -18.35 -6.85
CA TYR A 235 0.71 -18.76 -7.69
C TYR A 235 -0.58 -18.00 -7.36
N LEU A 236 -0.51 -17.05 -6.43
CA LEU A 236 -1.62 -16.19 -6.02
C LEU A 236 -1.51 -14.85 -6.74
N THR A 237 -2.42 -14.56 -7.68
CA THR A 237 -2.45 -13.28 -8.42
C THR A 237 -3.88 -12.86 -8.75
N GLY A 238 -4.11 -11.54 -8.90
CA GLY A 238 -5.41 -10.95 -9.22
C GLY A 238 -6.42 -10.99 -8.09
N GLN A 239 -6.01 -11.37 -6.87
CA GLN A 239 -6.92 -11.52 -5.74
C GLN A 239 -7.09 -10.23 -4.95
N VAL A 240 -8.26 -10.12 -4.32
CA VAL A 240 -8.58 -9.07 -3.34
C VAL A 240 -8.85 -9.77 -2.02
N ILE A 241 -7.99 -9.55 -1.03
CA ILE A 241 -8.07 -10.24 0.24
C ILE A 241 -8.45 -9.23 1.33
N ALA A 242 -9.64 -9.41 1.89
CA ALA A 242 -10.10 -8.58 3.00
C ALA A 242 -9.43 -9.01 4.30
N VAL A 243 -8.85 -8.03 5.01
CA VAL A 243 -8.35 -8.19 6.37
C VAL A 243 -9.10 -7.20 7.26
N ASN A 244 -10.27 -7.60 7.75
CA ASN A 244 -11.21 -6.71 8.42
C ASN A 244 -11.93 -7.38 9.62
N GLY A 245 -11.42 -8.51 10.09
CA GLY A 245 -11.99 -9.25 11.20
C GLY A 245 -13.36 -9.87 10.91
N GLY A 246 -13.68 -10.14 9.62
CA GLY A 246 -14.96 -10.69 9.21
C GLY A 246 -16.09 -9.65 9.18
N PHE A 247 -15.77 -8.35 9.08
CA PHE A 247 -16.77 -7.29 8.90
C PHE A 247 -17.48 -7.40 7.56
N THR A 248 -16.74 -7.76 6.50
CA THR A 248 -17.29 -8.04 5.17
C THR A 248 -16.81 -9.43 4.74
N MET A 249 -17.73 -10.26 4.28
CA MET A 249 -17.46 -11.59 3.72
C MET A 249 -17.97 -11.63 2.28
N HIS A 250 -17.21 -12.23 1.34
CA HIS A 250 -17.56 -12.41 -0.08
C HIS A 250 -16.79 -13.58 -0.68
#